data_79f3384569feced103aa645deec61feb
#
_entry.id   79f3384569feced103aa645deec61feb
#
_cell.length_a   1.000
_cell.length_b   1.000
_cell.length_c   1.000
_cell.angle_alpha   90.00
_cell.angle_beta   90.00
_cell.angle_gamma   90.00
#
_symmetry.space_group_name_H-M   'P 1'
#
loop_
_entity.id
_entity.type
_entity.pdbx_description
1 polymer ?
#
loop_
_entity_poly.entity_id
_entity_poly.type
_entity_poly.pdbx_seq_one_letter_code
_entity_poly.pdbx_strand_id
1 'polypeptide(L)'
;AIQNVIGMNKRVIVEHFEILYPVLKRNADLLIGIGEEVIVTRPSLFGPLPDNIANVVFDSLIYRKMAHSAEDLFGYCVKDIERPKCIRSDIKHGFMLNYTEKPSFDLAEIEEKMLALIRQDLPIKPYDEEHIQIGNYVMDCTGPLLHVESTGQIEDFSLVKEYYYEPKFHLYAVAGTVGHKHEEAETDEELNNIEI
;
A
#
# COMPACT_ATOMS: atom_id res chain seq x y z
N ALA A 1 -27.00 11.21 -19.24
CA ALA A 1 -27.03 11.79 -17.86
C ALA A 1 -25.82 12.69 -17.61
N ILE A 2 -24.57 12.17 -17.67
CA ILE A 2 -23.32 12.91 -17.33
C ILE A 2 -23.17 14.20 -18.16
N GLN A 3 -23.34 14.14 -19.49
CA GLN A 3 -23.23 15.30 -20.37
C GLN A 3 -24.23 16.43 -19.98
N ASN A 4 -25.44 16.07 -19.57
CA ASN A 4 -26.43 17.05 -19.11
C ASN A 4 -25.98 17.76 -17.83
N VAL A 5 -25.40 17.01 -16.90
CA VAL A 5 -24.93 17.57 -15.61
C VAL A 5 -23.73 18.50 -15.82
N ILE A 6 -22.83 18.12 -16.72
CA ILE A 6 -21.69 18.98 -17.14
C ILE A 6 -22.22 20.25 -17.81
N GLY A 7 -23.24 20.16 -18.68
CA GLY A 7 -23.87 21.29 -19.32
C GLY A 7 -24.56 22.26 -18.33
N MET A 8 -24.90 21.81 -17.13
CA MET A 8 -25.41 22.61 -16.03
C MET A 8 -24.31 23.26 -15.17
N ASN A 9 -23.05 23.20 -15.61
CA ASN A 9 -21.87 23.69 -14.89
C ASN A 9 -21.71 23.09 -13.47
N LYS A 10 -22.15 21.84 -13.28
CA LYS A 10 -21.96 21.12 -12.02
C LYS A 10 -20.67 20.33 -12.05
N ARG A 11 -20.04 20.19 -10.87
CA ARG A 11 -18.90 19.27 -10.69
C ARG A 11 -19.42 17.85 -10.69
N VAL A 12 -18.71 16.95 -11.38
CA VAL A 12 -19.04 15.52 -11.48
C VAL A 12 -17.78 14.76 -11.12
N ILE A 13 -17.90 13.81 -10.22
CA ILE A 13 -16.85 12.82 -9.90
C ILE A 13 -17.31 11.50 -10.51
N VAL A 14 -16.41 10.84 -11.22
CA VAL A 14 -16.68 9.57 -11.90
C VAL A 14 -15.55 8.62 -11.56
N GLU A 15 -15.91 7.45 -11.06
CA GLU A 15 -14.98 6.33 -10.90
C GLU A 15 -14.90 5.54 -12.21
N HIS A 16 -13.79 4.89 -12.45
CA HIS A 16 -13.51 4.11 -13.67
C HIS A 16 -13.77 4.91 -14.96
N PHE A 17 -13.22 6.11 -14.98
CA PHE A 17 -13.43 7.06 -16.08
C PHE A 17 -12.88 6.54 -17.43
N GLU A 18 -11.88 5.66 -17.41
CA GLU A 18 -11.34 4.96 -18.59
C GLU A 18 -12.44 4.22 -19.36
N ILE A 19 -13.43 3.64 -18.68
CA ILE A 19 -14.56 2.93 -19.31
C ILE A 19 -15.51 3.90 -20.00
N LEU A 20 -15.68 5.11 -19.50
CA LEU A 20 -16.61 6.11 -20.03
C LEU A 20 -16.00 7.00 -21.10
N TYR A 21 -14.70 7.17 -21.09
CA TYR A 21 -13.98 8.05 -22.02
C TYR A 21 -14.26 7.75 -23.50
N PRO A 22 -14.28 6.48 -23.98
CA PRO A 22 -14.57 6.16 -25.37
C PRO A 22 -15.95 6.63 -25.84
N VAL A 23 -16.91 6.69 -24.90
CA VAL A 23 -18.30 7.14 -25.18
C VAL A 23 -18.42 8.66 -25.11
N LEU A 24 -17.79 9.27 -24.11
CA LEU A 24 -17.87 10.72 -23.88
C LEU A 24 -17.02 11.49 -24.89
N LYS A 25 -15.94 10.93 -25.37
CA LYS A 25 -14.94 11.56 -26.29
C LYS A 25 -14.43 12.92 -25.78
N ARG A 26 -14.47 13.12 -24.50
CA ARG A 26 -14.00 14.30 -23.78
C ARG A 26 -13.27 13.86 -22.53
N ASN A 27 -12.03 14.33 -22.36
CA ASN A 27 -11.24 14.02 -21.17
C ASN A 27 -11.80 14.75 -19.92
N ALA A 28 -11.43 14.28 -18.76
CA ALA A 28 -11.74 14.94 -17.50
C ALA A 28 -10.89 16.21 -17.33
N ASP A 29 -11.37 17.16 -16.55
CA ASP A 29 -10.59 18.35 -16.18
C ASP A 29 -9.47 17.99 -15.17
N LEU A 30 -9.67 16.91 -14.41
CA LEU A 30 -8.71 16.34 -13.47
C LEU A 30 -8.85 14.81 -13.50
N LEU A 31 -7.75 14.10 -13.66
CA LEU A 31 -7.65 12.66 -13.49
C LEU A 31 -6.88 12.36 -12.21
N ILE A 32 -7.41 11.44 -11.40
CA ILE A 32 -6.76 10.96 -10.18
C ILE A 32 -6.67 9.45 -10.31
N GLY A 33 -5.45 8.94 -10.37
CA GLY A 33 -5.16 7.52 -10.30
C GLY A 33 -4.69 7.16 -8.90
N ILE A 34 -5.24 6.09 -8.32
CA ILE A 34 -4.90 5.62 -6.97
C ILE A 34 -4.39 4.19 -7.10
N GLY A 35 -3.07 4.04 -7.10
CA GLY A 35 -2.36 2.76 -7.08
C GLY A 35 -1.46 2.68 -5.87
N GLU A 36 -0.24 2.23 -6.06
CA GLU A 36 0.83 2.35 -5.06
C GLU A 36 1.14 3.82 -4.76
N GLU A 37 1.11 4.64 -5.82
CA GLU A 37 1.22 6.10 -5.72
C GLU A 37 -0.08 6.76 -6.16
N VAL A 38 -0.34 7.96 -5.69
CA VAL A 38 -1.46 8.79 -6.15
C VAL A 38 -0.99 9.68 -7.29
N ILE A 39 -1.51 9.44 -8.49
CA ILE A 39 -1.21 10.24 -9.66
C ILE A 39 -2.32 11.28 -9.84
N VAL A 40 -1.97 12.56 -9.79
CA VAL A 40 -2.91 13.66 -10.05
C VAL A 40 -2.45 14.41 -11.28
N THR A 41 -3.29 14.46 -12.31
CA THR A 41 -2.98 15.18 -13.54
C THR A 41 -4.18 15.99 -14.05
N ARG A 42 -3.88 17.11 -14.70
CA ARG A 42 -4.86 17.91 -15.47
C ARG A 42 -4.61 17.64 -16.95
N PRO A 43 -5.29 16.67 -17.54
CA PRO A 43 -5.13 16.43 -18.96
C PRO A 43 -5.66 17.63 -19.74
N SER A 44 -4.76 18.29 -20.45
CA SER A 44 -5.12 19.30 -21.43
C SER A 44 -5.44 18.62 -22.77
N LEU A 45 -5.50 19.41 -23.83
CA LEU A 45 -5.71 18.87 -25.17
C LEU A 45 -4.69 17.75 -25.58
N PHE A 46 -3.50 17.75 -24.96
CA PHE A 46 -2.39 16.82 -25.23
C PHE A 46 -1.97 16.02 -24.00
N GLY A 47 -2.81 16.01 -22.96
CA GLY A 47 -2.52 15.29 -21.72
C GLY A 47 -2.73 13.77 -21.84
N PRO A 48 -2.39 13.02 -20.78
CA PRO A 48 -2.54 11.58 -20.79
C PRO A 48 -4.01 11.18 -20.98
N LEU A 49 -4.21 10.10 -21.72
CA LEU A 49 -5.51 9.45 -21.82
C LEU A 49 -5.84 8.74 -20.51
N PRO A 50 -7.13 8.58 -20.15
CA PRO A 50 -7.52 7.82 -18.96
C PRO A 50 -6.91 6.43 -18.88
N ASP A 51 -6.82 5.71 -20.00
CA ASP A 51 -6.21 4.38 -20.05
C ASP A 51 -4.73 4.38 -19.66
N ASN A 52 -3.98 5.45 -19.98
CA ASN A 52 -2.57 5.55 -19.58
C ASN A 52 -2.44 5.61 -18.05
N ILE A 53 -3.33 6.37 -17.40
CA ILE A 53 -3.34 6.47 -15.93
C ILE A 53 -3.82 5.15 -15.31
N ALA A 54 -4.87 4.55 -15.87
CA ALA A 54 -5.41 3.27 -15.39
C ALA A 54 -4.34 2.16 -15.46
N ASN A 55 -3.60 2.04 -16.55
CA ASN A 55 -2.56 1.03 -16.70
C ASN A 55 -1.47 1.18 -15.64
N VAL A 56 -0.94 2.40 -15.44
CA VAL A 56 0.08 2.64 -14.39
C VAL A 56 -0.46 2.29 -12.99
N VAL A 57 -1.71 2.63 -12.71
CA VAL A 57 -2.37 2.30 -11.44
C VAL A 57 -2.49 0.79 -11.25
N PHE A 58 -2.99 0.07 -12.25
CA PHE A 58 -3.17 -1.38 -12.17
C PHE A 58 -1.84 -2.12 -12.06
N ASP A 59 -0.82 -1.70 -12.81
CA ASP A 59 0.51 -2.29 -12.73
C ASP A 59 1.15 -2.12 -11.35
N SER A 60 0.88 -1.01 -10.68
CA SER A 60 1.41 -0.72 -9.34
C SER A 60 0.57 -1.32 -8.19
N LEU A 61 -0.71 -1.59 -8.42
CA LEU A 61 -1.63 -2.02 -7.37
C LEU A 61 -1.24 -3.34 -6.71
N ILE A 62 -0.59 -4.25 -7.46
CA ILE A 62 -0.14 -5.53 -6.91
C ILE A 62 0.89 -5.33 -5.79
N TYR A 63 1.83 -4.40 -5.95
CA TYR A 63 2.83 -4.10 -4.93
C TYR A 63 2.20 -3.50 -3.68
N ARG A 64 1.21 -2.61 -3.85
CA ARG A 64 0.45 -2.06 -2.73
C ARG A 64 -0.32 -3.14 -1.98
N LYS A 65 -0.95 -4.08 -2.68
CA LYS A 65 -1.62 -5.22 -2.07
C LYS A 65 -0.65 -6.11 -1.30
N MET A 66 0.51 -6.42 -1.89
CA MET A 66 1.54 -7.19 -1.22
C MET A 66 2.06 -6.47 0.03
N ALA A 67 2.35 -5.17 -0.06
CA ALA A 67 2.83 -4.36 1.04
C ALA A 67 1.83 -4.31 2.20
N HIS A 68 0.56 -4.05 1.92
CA HIS A 68 -0.50 -4.01 2.92
C HIS A 68 -0.71 -5.38 3.59
N SER A 69 -0.67 -6.45 2.79
CA SER A 69 -0.75 -7.82 3.31
C SER A 69 0.45 -8.18 4.19
N ALA A 70 1.65 -7.75 3.81
CA ALA A 70 2.86 -7.96 4.61
C ALA A 70 2.82 -7.15 5.92
N GLU A 71 2.29 -5.93 5.91
CA GLU A 71 2.09 -5.11 7.10
C GLU A 71 1.16 -5.81 8.11
N ASP A 72 0.02 -6.32 7.65
CA ASP A 72 -0.92 -7.02 8.52
C ASP A 72 -0.36 -8.38 8.98
N LEU A 73 0.41 -9.07 8.14
CA LEU A 73 1.14 -10.29 8.53
C LEU A 73 2.19 -10.00 9.61
N PHE A 74 2.88 -8.85 9.56
CA PHE A 74 3.73 -8.39 10.65
C PHE A 74 2.91 -8.21 11.94
N GLY A 75 1.77 -7.53 11.86
CA GLY A 75 0.84 -7.38 12.97
C GLY A 75 0.41 -8.73 13.58
N TYR A 76 0.14 -9.72 12.74
CA TYR A 76 -0.15 -11.10 13.16
C TYR A 76 1.03 -11.73 13.92
N CYS A 77 2.26 -11.56 13.45
CA CYS A 77 3.45 -12.13 14.09
C CYS A 77 3.75 -11.53 15.48
N VAL A 78 3.36 -10.29 15.71
CA VAL A 78 3.60 -9.58 16.99
C VAL A 78 2.35 -9.43 17.85
N LYS A 79 1.25 -10.08 17.52
CA LYS A 79 -0.06 -9.93 18.21
C LYS A 79 -0.02 -10.23 19.70
N ASP A 80 0.82 -11.19 20.12
CA ASP A 80 0.96 -11.64 21.49
C ASP A 80 2.10 -10.89 22.24
N ILE A 81 2.74 -9.92 21.61
CA ILE A 81 3.81 -9.11 22.19
C ILE A 81 3.26 -7.74 22.54
N GLU A 82 3.47 -7.29 23.78
CA GLU A 82 3.15 -5.93 24.16
C GLU A 82 3.96 -4.94 23.31
N ARG A 83 3.25 -4.01 22.66
CA ARG A 83 3.86 -3.08 21.73
C ARG A 83 3.35 -1.65 21.95
N PRO A 84 4.23 -0.65 21.75
CA PRO A 84 3.81 0.74 21.73
C PRO A 84 2.79 0.98 20.60
N LYS A 85 2.02 2.05 20.75
CA LYS A 85 1.14 2.50 19.68
C LYS A 85 1.97 2.84 18.44
N CYS A 86 1.57 2.34 17.28
CA CYS A 86 2.22 2.65 16.00
C CYS A 86 1.31 3.45 15.07
N ILE A 87 1.95 4.21 14.20
CA ILE A 87 1.35 4.88 13.05
C ILE A 87 1.85 4.14 11.82
N ARG A 88 0.94 3.69 10.98
CA ARG A 88 1.22 3.00 9.74
C ARG A 88 1.46 4.01 8.62
N SER A 89 2.37 3.72 7.73
CA SER A 89 2.67 4.54 6.55
C SER A 89 3.02 3.63 5.38
N ASP A 90 2.42 3.92 4.24
CA ASP A 90 2.81 3.27 2.99
C ASP A 90 4.15 3.84 2.52
N ILE A 91 5.02 2.98 2.02
CA ILE A 91 6.22 3.35 1.27
C ILE A 91 6.22 2.59 -0.06
N LYS A 92 6.98 3.07 -1.02
CA LYS A 92 7.08 2.40 -2.32
C LYS A 92 7.58 0.97 -2.14
N HIS A 93 6.83 0.02 -2.69
CA HIS A 93 7.09 -1.42 -2.56
C HIS A 93 7.25 -1.89 -1.10
N GLY A 94 6.48 -1.32 -0.16
CA GLY A 94 6.60 -1.73 1.22
C GLY A 94 5.70 -0.98 2.20
N PHE A 95 6.04 -1.14 3.48
CA PHE A 95 5.35 -0.49 4.58
C PHE A 95 6.34 0.03 5.62
N MET A 96 5.90 1.01 6.40
CA MET A 96 6.63 1.54 7.55
C MET A 96 5.70 1.64 8.77
N LEU A 97 6.15 1.12 9.91
CA LEU A 97 5.47 1.20 11.20
C LEU A 97 6.27 2.12 12.12
N ASN A 98 5.67 3.25 12.49
CA ASN A 98 6.29 4.27 13.31
C ASN A 98 5.79 4.16 14.76
N TYR A 99 6.68 3.89 15.70
CA TYR A 99 6.41 3.68 17.11
C TYR A 99 6.90 4.87 17.94
N THR A 100 6.12 5.28 18.93
CA THR A 100 6.50 6.37 19.88
C THR A 100 7.61 5.95 20.83
N GLU A 101 7.80 4.64 21.05
CA GLU A 101 8.85 4.06 21.87
C GLU A 101 9.52 2.92 21.07
N LYS A 102 10.79 2.68 21.33
CA LYS A 102 11.50 1.58 20.67
C LYS A 102 10.89 0.24 21.06
N PRO A 103 10.33 -0.52 20.12
CA PRO A 103 9.82 -1.86 20.40
C PRO A 103 10.96 -2.82 20.79
N SER A 104 10.61 -3.88 21.51
CA SER A 104 11.55 -4.92 21.94
C SER A 104 11.57 -6.15 21.02
N PHE A 105 11.07 -6.03 19.79
CA PHE A 105 11.03 -7.15 18.84
C PHE A 105 12.44 -7.53 18.39
N ASP A 106 12.69 -8.82 18.26
CA ASP A 106 13.79 -9.30 17.42
C ASP A 106 13.29 -9.34 15.97
N LEU A 107 13.74 -8.37 15.16
CA LEU A 107 13.28 -8.20 13.79
C LEU A 107 13.70 -9.37 12.88
N ALA A 108 14.82 -10.05 13.18
CA ALA A 108 15.23 -11.22 12.45
C ALA A 108 14.31 -12.41 12.75
N GLU A 109 13.93 -12.62 14.01
CA GLU A 109 12.96 -13.65 14.41
C GLU A 109 11.59 -13.40 13.80
N ILE A 110 11.14 -12.13 13.78
CA ILE A 110 9.86 -11.77 13.16
C ILE A 110 9.87 -12.05 11.67
N GLU A 111 10.94 -11.67 10.96
CA GLU A 111 11.04 -11.98 9.53
C GLU A 111 11.01 -13.48 9.26
N GLU A 112 11.72 -14.29 10.03
CA GLU A 112 11.68 -15.75 9.87
C GLU A 112 10.26 -16.30 10.05
N LYS A 113 9.51 -15.79 11.04
CA LYS A 113 8.09 -16.14 11.25
C LYS A 113 7.23 -15.72 10.04
N MET A 114 7.42 -14.50 9.53
CA MET A 114 6.68 -14.02 8.37
C MET A 114 6.98 -14.86 7.13
N LEU A 115 8.24 -15.13 6.84
CA LEU A 115 8.66 -15.98 5.73
C LEU A 115 8.11 -17.41 5.86
N ALA A 116 8.00 -17.94 7.08
CA ALA A 116 7.38 -19.24 7.31
C ALA A 116 5.87 -19.24 7.00
N LEU A 117 5.16 -18.15 7.32
CA LEU A 117 3.74 -17.97 7.02
C LEU A 117 3.51 -17.73 5.51
N ILE A 118 4.40 -17.00 4.85
CA ILE A 118 4.39 -16.80 3.39
C ILE A 118 4.52 -18.17 2.69
N ARG A 119 5.46 -19.00 3.13
CA ARG A 119 5.62 -20.35 2.57
C ARG A 119 4.44 -21.30 2.85
N GLN A 120 3.64 -21.05 3.88
CA GLN A 120 2.43 -21.82 4.17
C GLN A 120 1.25 -21.46 3.25
N ASP A 121 1.35 -20.37 2.52
CA ASP A 121 0.33 -19.91 1.56
C ASP A 121 -1.08 -19.84 2.17
N LEU A 122 -1.17 -19.17 3.33
CA LEU A 122 -2.43 -19.03 4.07
C LEU A 122 -3.39 -18.11 3.33
N PRO A 123 -4.68 -18.45 3.20
CA PRO A 123 -5.66 -17.58 2.57
C PRO A 123 -5.83 -16.27 3.36
N ILE A 124 -5.92 -15.16 2.63
CA ILE A 124 -6.26 -13.83 3.15
C ILE A 124 -7.62 -13.45 2.58
N LYS A 125 -8.57 -13.11 3.44
CA LYS A 125 -9.94 -12.78 3.01
C LYS A 125 -10.49 -11.63 3.83
N PRO A 126 -11.27 -10.73 3.22
CA PRO A 126 -12.11 -9.80 3.97
C PRO A 126 -13.06 -10.61 4.88
N TYR A 127 -13.12 -10.26 6.15
CA TYR A 127 -14.06 -10.84 7.10
C TYR A 127 -15.32 -9.98 7.22
N ASP A 128 -15.13 -8.68 7.38
CA ASP A 128 -16.14 -7.62 7.30
C ASP A 128 -15.52 -6.29 6.84
N GLU A 129 -16.17 -5.16 7.09
CA GLU A 129 -15.71 -3.84 6.65
C GLU A 129 -14.46 -3.33 7.40
N GLU A 130 -14.15 -3.88 8.57
CA GLU A 130 -13.08 -3.43 9.45
C GLU A 130 -12.07 -4.53 9.81
N HIS A 131 -12.29 -5.77 9.30
CA HIS A 131 -11.45 -6.93 9.65
C HIS A 131 -11.06 -7.74 8.43
N ILE A 132 -9.87 -8.36 8.54
CA ILE A 132 -9.42 -9.43 7.64
C ILE A 132 -9.23 -10.73 8.39
N GLN A 133 -9.28 -11.82 7.66
CA GLN A 133 -8.93 -13.15 8.13
C GLN A 133 -7.68 -13.65 7.40
N ILE A 134 -6.62 -13.97 8.15
CA ILE A 134 -5.40 -14.64 7.66
C ILE A 134 -5.41 -16.06 8.20
N GLY A 135 -5.55 -17.05 7.33
CA GLY A 135 -5.78 -18.43 7.74
C GLY A 135 -7.04 -18.55 8.61
N ASN A 136 -6.87 -18.86 9.89
CA ASN A 136 -7.98 -18.97 10.85
C ASN A 136 -8.05 -17.79 11.85
N TYR A 137 -7.22 -16.77 11.69
CA TYR A 137 -7.14 -15.64 12.61
C TYR A 137 -7.78 -14.39 12.00
N VAL A 138 -8.69 -13.78 12.75
CA VAL A 138 -9.35 -12.51 12.39
C VAL A 138 -8.67 -11.37 13.13
N MET A 139 -8.38 -10.29 12.42
CA MET A 139 -7.74 -9.11 12.98
C MET A 139 -8.28 -7.82 12.37
N ASP A 140 -8.15 -6.71 13.11
CA ASP A 140 -8.53 -5.38 12.65
C ASP A 140 -7.71 -4.98 11.42
N CYS A 141 -8.38 -4.40 10.42
CA CYS A 141 -7.76 -3.89 9.22
C CYS A 141 -8.52 -2.68 8.67
N THR A 142 -7.79 -1.65 8.27
CA THR A 142 -8.38 -0.41 7.72
C THR A 142 -8.68 -0.49 6.23
N GLY A 143 -8.25 -1.53 5.52
CA GLY A 143 -8.46 -1.70 4.08
C GLY A 143 -8.66 -3.17 3.69
N PRO A 144 -9.72 -3.86 4.18
CA PRO A 144 -9.88 -5.30 4.00
C PRO A 144 -9.88 -5.79 2.55
N LEU A 145 -10.21 -4.90 1.59
CA LEU A 145 -10.22 -5.23 0.15
C LEU A 145 -8.86 -5.02 -0.53
N LEU A 146 -7.87 -4.44 0.17
CA LEU A 146 -6.57 -4.11 -0.38
C LEU A 146 -5.52 -5.19 -0.03
N HIS A 147 -5.82 -6.44 -0.26
CA HIS A 147 -4.94 -7.57 0.04
C HIS A 147 -4.71 -8.46 -1.18
N VAL A 148 -3.62 -9.22 -1.13
CA VAL A 148 -3.44 -10.41 -1.97
C VAL A 148 -4.35 -11.53 -1.47
N GLU A 149 -4.61 -12.54 -2.28
CA GLU A 149 -5.55 -13.63 -1.94
C GLU A 149 -4.97 -14.62 -0.92
N SER A 150 -3.63 -14.71 -0.85
CA SER A 150 -2.93 -15.56 0.10
C SER A 150 -1.56 -15.02 0.46
N THR A 151 -1.00 -15.46 1.58
CA THR A 151 0.33 -15.04 2.02
C THR A 151 1.42 -15.45 1.05
N GLY A 152 1.24 -16.52 0.28
CA GLY A 152 2.19 -16.98 -0.74
C GLY A 152 2.34 -16.02 -1.93
N GLN A 153 1.40 -15.08 -2.12
CA GLN A 153 1.50 -14.04 -3.14
C GLN A 153 2.31 -12.82 -2.70
N ILE A 154 2.83 -12.80 -1.48
CA ILE A 154 3.77 -11.77 -1.00
C ILE A 154 5.17 -12.17 -1.49
N GLU A 155 5.58 -11.60 -2.62
CA GLU A 155 6.86 -11.91 -3.25
C GLU A 155 7.99 -11.04 -2.71
N ASP A 156 9.22 -11.59 -2.70
CA ASP A 156 10.47 -10.91 -2.36
C ASP A 156 10.40 -10.11 -1.05
N PHE A 157 9.68 -10.64 -0.05
CA PHE A 157 9.55 -9.98 1.25
C PHE A 157 10.88 -9.92 1.99
N SER A 158 11.19 -8.74 2.52
CA SER A 158 12.32 -8.52 3.43
C SER A 158 11.95 -7.49 4.50
N LEU A 159 12.45 -7.71 5.71
CA LEU A 159 12.32 -6.78 6.83
C LEU A 159 13.67 -6.12 7.10
N VAL A 160 13.69 -4.79 7.22
CA VAL A 160 14.89 -4.06 7.64
C VAL A 160 15.22 -4.47 9.08
N LYS A 161 16.46 -4.96 9.32
CA LYS A 161 16.85 -5.55 10.62
C LYS A 161 17.17 -4.54 11.70
N GLU A 162 17.18 -3.25 11.38
CA GLU A 162 17.49 -2.17 12.28
C GLU A 162 16.32 -1.25 12.49
N TYR A 163 16.16 -0.75 13.72
CA TYR A 163 15.21 0.30 14.01
C TYR A 163 15.79 1.63 13.54
N TYR A 164 15.07 2.30 12.64
CA TYR A 164 15.43 3.68 12.27
C TYR A 164 14.80 4.63 13.29
N TYR A 165 15.59 5.59 13.81
CA TYR A 165 15.09 6.64 14.69
C TYR A 165 14.99 7.94 13.92
N GLU A 166 13.77 8.48 13.82
CA GLU A 166 13.48 9.78 13.20
C GLU A 166 13.52 10.89 14.27
N PRO A 167 14.59 11.72 14.29
CA PRO A 167 14.77 12.69 15.37
C PRO A 167 13.75 13.81 15.37
N LYS A 168 13.23 14.19 14.19
CA LYS A 168 12.27 15.30 14.04
C LYS A 168 10.93 14.99 14.71
N PHE A 169 10.49 13.75 14.63
CA PHE A 169 9.21 13.30 15.17
C PHE A 169 9.34 12.44 16.43
N HIS A 170 10.57 12.13 16.84
CA HIS A 170 10.86 11.24 17.96
C HIS A 170 10.20 9.86 17.81
N LEU A 171 10.28 9.27 16.62
CA LEU A 171 9.67 7.99 16.29
C LEU A 171 10.75 6.95 15.97
N TYR A 172 10.43 5.70 16.27
CA TYR A 172 11.20 4.54 15.86
C TYR A 172 10.47 3.81 14.74
N ALA A 173 11.09 3.68 13.58
CA ALA A 173 10.49 3.02 12.43
C ALA A 173 10.97 1.58 12.28
N VAL A 174 10.03 0.73 11.86
CA VAL A 174 10.26 -0.62 11.33
C VAL A 174 9.77 -0.61 9.90
N ALA A 175 10.59 -1.03 8.94
CA ALA A 175 10.23 -1.06 7.54
C ALA A 175 10.31 -2.47 6.97
N GLY A 176 9.37 -2.80 6.09
CA GLY A 176 9.37 -4.02 5.29
C GLY A 176 9.17 -3.71 3.82
N THR A 177 9.79 -4.48 2.93
CA THR A 177 9.72 -4.33 1.48
C THR A 177 9.17 -5.59 0.81
N VAL A 178 8.57 -5.44 -0.37
CA VAL A 178 7.98 -6.51 -1.17
C VAL A 178 8.26 -6.27 -2.65
N GLY A 179 8.23 -7.33 -3.48
CA GLY A 179 8.21 -7.23 -4.94
C GLY A 179 9.52 -6.81 -5.60
N HIS A 180 10.62 -6.66 -4.85
CA HIS A 180 11.96 -6.44 -5.38
C HIS A 180 12.97 -7.31 -4.67
N LYS A 181 13.72 -8.10 -5.44
CA LYS A 181 15.01 -8.57 -4.95
C LYS A 181 15.87 -7.34 -4.72
N HIS A 182 16.40 -7.18 -3.51
CA HIS A 182 17.38 -6.15 -3.23
C HIS A 182 18.51 -6.23 -4.26
N GLU A 183 18.51 -5.39 -5.26
CA GLU A 183 19.76 -4.80 -5.71
C GLU A 183 20.23 -4.00 -4.50
N GLU A 184 21.41 -4.32 -4.02
CA GLU A 184 22.03 -3.79 -2.80
C GLU A 184 21.65 -2.33 -2.62
N ALA A 185 21.04 -2.02 -1.49
CA ALA A 185 20.51 -0.71 -1.19
C ALA A 185 21.49 0.37 -1.67
N GLU A 186 21.17 0.98 -2.80
CA GLU A 186 21.78 2.24 -3.15
C GLU A 186 21.22 3.24 -2.15
N THR A 187 22.02 3.32 -1.06
CA THR A 187 22.20 4.45 -0.16
C THR A 187 20.95 5.18 0.34
N ASP A 188 20.95 5.41 1.63
CA ASP A 188 20.22 6.38 2.48
C ASP A 188 19.60 7.64 1.82
N GLU A 189 19.86 7.92 0.57
CA GLU A 189 19.31 9.06 -0.17
C GLU A 189 17.87 8.87 -0.63
N GLU A 190 17.41 7.64 -0.91
CA GLU A 190 16.00 7.43 -1.31
C GLU A 190 15.04 7.48 -0.12
N LEU A 191 15.48 7.10 1.08
CA LEU A 191 14.69 7.27 2.31
C LEU A 191 14.59 8.73 2.77
N ASN A 192 15.51 9.61 2.32
CA ASN A 192 15.53 11.02 2.67
C ASN A 192 14.73 11.92 1.70
N ASN A 193 14.21 11.38 0.60
CA ASN A 193 13.44 12.15 -0.39
C ASN A 193 11.91 12.09 -0.17
N ILE A 194 11.44 11.74 1.02
CA ILE A 194 10.05 11.94 1.38
C ILE A 194 9.89 13.42 1.76
N GLU A 195 9.68 14.29 0.75
CA GLU A 195 9.14 15.62 0.95
C GLU A 195 7.65 15.48 1.31
N ILE A 196 7.31 15.95 2.53
CA ILE A 196 5.93 16.10 3.04
C ILE A 196 5.31 17.37 2.44
#